data_5364cb4cb067165550bfc8eb2deaed41
#
_entry.id   5364cb4cb067165550bfc8eb2deaed41
#
_cell.length_a   1.000
_cell.length_b   1.000
_cell.length_c   1.000
_cell.angle_alpha   90.00
_cell.angle_beta   90.00
_cell.angle_gamma   90.00
#
_symmetry.space_group_name_H-M   'P 1'
#
loop_
_entity.id
_entity.type
_entity.pdbx_description
1 polymer ?
#
loop_
_entity_poly.entity_id
_entity_poly.type
_entity_poly.pdbx_seq_one_letter_code
_entity_poly.pdbx_strand_id
1 'polypeptide(L)'
;MLAKELLDWFPEAQISDQPIEKPGYLTLPLSSQQWILLEEGNLTERERQLIALLTLKEQAHSLNPWYSYLIEGKGQAPQTFKKIQLVYCHLSYFQQENLASWLEMMQTLFPNCQTVLQVGAQDYVFVLQQDRYTSVRAILSDTIEAVEYDFGLRLSIMLGQIWSQTGYQPLSDLIQAERDLFKTWWRQ
;
A
#
# COMPACT_ATOMS: atom_id res chain seq x y z
N MET A 1 -2.94 1.82 14.68
CA MET A 1 -1.88 1.08 15.37
C MET A 1 -0.66 1.97 15.60
N LEU A 2 -0.20 2.74 14.63
CA LEU A 2 0.93 3.69 14.74
C LEU A 2 0.80 4.73 15.86
N ALA A 3 -0.41 5.24 16.13
CA ALA A 3 -0.66 6.29 17.11
C ALA A 3 -0.24 5.91 18.54
N LYS A 4 -0.54 4.68 18.96
CA LYS A 4 -0.22 4.22 20.32
C LYS A 4 1.27 3.92 20.47
N GLU A 5 1.87 3.36 19.43
CA GLU A 5 3.31 3.07 19.39
C GLU A 5 4.14 4.36 19.39
N LEU A 6 3.69 5.40 18.68
CA LEU A 6 4.34 6.71 18.70
C LEU A 6 4.30 7.37 20.09
N LEU A 7 3.18 7.27 20.79
CA LEU A 7 3.07 7.80 22.16
C LEU A 7 3.93 7.02 23.16
N ASP A 8 4.09 5.72 22.96
CA ASP A 8 4.98 4.90 23.79
C ASP A 8 6.47 5.27 23.56
N TRP A 9 6.82 5.71 22.35
CA TRP A 9 8.18 6.14 22.02
C TRP A 9 8.48 7.60 22.37
N PHE A 10 7.44 8.45 22.35
CA PHE A 10 7.53 9.88 22.64
C PHE A 10 6.56 10.26 23.76
N PRO A 11 6.88 9.95 25.04
CA PRO A 11 5.97 10.20 26.16
C PRO A 11 5.68 11.68 26.41
N GLU A 12 6.53 12.58 25.91
CA GLU A 12 6.36 14.04 25.98
C GLU A 12 5.52 14.63 24.85
N ALA A 13 5.07 13.78 23.90
CA ALA A 13 4.26 14.22 22.78
C ALA A 13 2.89 14.73 23.23
N GLN A 14 2.42 15.80 22.60
CA GLN A 14 1.10 16.37 22.86
C GLN A 14 0.14 15.95 21.75
N ILE A 15 -1.08 15.57 22.12
CA ILE A 15 -2.15 15.29 21.15
C ILE A 15 -2.99 16.54 20.98
N SER A 16 -3.35 16.84 19.73
CA SER A 16 -4.22 17.95 19.35
C SER A 16 -5.31 17.48 18.39
N ASP A 17 -6.49 18.07 18.50
CA ASP A 17 -7.62 17.84 17.58
C ASP A 17 -7.54 18.71 16.32
N GLN A 18 -6.49 19.54 16.21
CA GLN A 18 -6.25 20.41 15.06
C GLN A 18 -4.76 20.41 14.71
N PRO A 19 -4.40 20.55 13.42
CA PRO A 19 -3.02 20.75 13.02
C PRO A 19 -2.54 22.09 13.57
N ILE A 20 -1.51 22.08 14.39
CA ILE A 20 -0.93 23.28 14.99
C ILE A 20 0.43 23.52 14.34
N GLU A 21 0.59 24.63 13.61
CA GLU A 21 1.87 25.11 13.14
C GLU A 21 2.51 25.97 14.25
N LYS A 22 3.43 25.37 14.98
CA LYS A 22 4.17 26.05 16.05
C LYS A 22 5.67 25.92 15.79
N PRO A 23 6.44 27.03 15.74
CA PRO A 23 7.89 26.97 15.56
C PRO A 23 8.54 26.06 16.61
N GLY A 24 9.44 25.17 16.17
CA GLY A 24 10.12 24.21 17.03
C GLY A 24 9.33 22.95 17.37
N TYR A 25 8.16 22.76 16.76
CA TYR A 25 7.35 21.56 16.89
C TYR A 25 7.07 20.93 15.52
N LEU A 26 7.20 19.63 15.47
CA LEU A 26 6.79 18.81 14.34
C LEU A 26 5.37 18.31 14.58
N THR A 27 4.44 18.60 13.68
CA THR A 27 3.05 18.16 13.76
C THR A 27 2.82 17.01 12.80
N LEU A 28 2.42 15.85 13.29
CA LEU A 28 2.16 14.64 12.53
C LEU A 28 0.70 14.20 12.67
N PRO A 29 0.04 13.74 11.59
CA PRO A 29 -1.31 13.21 11.70
C PRO A 29 -1.29 11.84 12.42
N LEU A 30 -2.11 11.67 13.46
CA LEU A 30 -2.38 10.40 14.14
C LEU A 30 -3.58 9.66 13.57
N SER A 31 -4.58 10.43 13.17
CA SER A 31 -5.84 9.96 12.58
C SER A 31 -6.45 11.07 11.71
N SER A 32 -7.62 10.83 11.16
CA SER A 32 -8.36 11.87 10.39
C SER A 32 -8.74 13.10 11.18
N GLN A 33 -8.67 13.07 12.52
CA GLN A 33 -9.12 14.16 13.41
C GLN A 33 -8.14 14.42 14.56
N GLN A 34 -6.96 13.79 14.58
CA GLN A 34 -5.99 13.96 15.65
C GLN A 34 -4.58 14.10 15.10
N TRP A 35 -3.80 14.94 15.74
CA TRP A 35 -2.41 15.20 15.43
C TRP A 35 -1.55 14.99 16.67
N ILE A 36 -0.31 14.60 16.49
CA ILE A 36 0.71 14.56 17.52
C ILE A 36 1.71 15.69 17.27
N LEU A 37 2.04 16.42 18.32
CA LEU A 37 3.06 17.46 18.32
C LEU A 37 4.30 16.91 19.03
N LEU A 38 5.43 16.93 18.34
CA LEU A 38 6.73 16.54 18.84
C LEU A 38 7.64 17.76 18.89
N GLU A 39 8.28 18.00 20.01
CA GLU A 39 9.26 19.10 20.14
C GLU A 39 10.55 18.74 19.39
N GLU A 40 10.89 19.49 18.35
CA GLU A 40 12.04 19.18 17.47
C GLU A 40 13.37 19.17 18.23
N GLY A 41 13.49 20.00 19.27
CA GLY A 41 14.68 20.09 20.10
C GLY A 41 15.00 18.81 20.87
N ASN A 42 13.99 18.01 21.17
CA ASN A 42 14.12 16.76 21.93
C ASN A 42 14.36 15.55 21.01
N LEU A 43 14.25 15.71 19.68
CA LEU A 43 14.44 14.63 18.72
C LEU A 43 15.91 14.49 18.33
N THR A 44 16.41 13.27 18.40
CA THR A 44 17.72 12.93 17.82
C THR A 44 17.66 12.99 16.30
N GLU A 45 18.80 13.14 15.63
CA GLU A 45 18.87 13.15 14.17
C GLU A 45 18.28 11.88 13.54
N ARG A 46 18.50 10.72 14.17
CA ARG A 46 17.96 9.44 13.73
C ARG A 46 16.44 9.39 13.82
N GLU A 47 15.86 9.94 14.89
CA GLU A 47 14.41 10.02 15.06
C GLU A 47 13.78 10.96 14.05
N ARG A 48 14.39 12.11 13.77
CA ARG A 48 13.94 13.03 12.72
C ARG A 48 13.93 12.38 11.35
N GLN A 49 14.99 11.65 11.00
CA GLN A 49 15.04 10.90 9.73
C GLN A 49 13.98 9.81 9.65
N LEU A 50 13.75 9.06 10.73
CA LEU A 50 12.72 8.04 10.79
C LEU A 50 11.32 8.64 10.63
N ILE A 51 11.03 9.73 11.34
CA ILE A 51 9.76 10.46 11.25
C ILE A 51 9.57 11.01 9.83
N ALA A 52 10.59 11.61 9.23
CA ALA A 52 10.53 12.10 7.86
C ALA A 52 10.21 10.96 6.86
N LEU A 53 10.83 9.79 7.01
CA LEU A 53 10.55 8.61 6.19
C LEU A 53 9.11 8.10 6.37
N LEU A 54 8.61 8.05 7.60
CA LEU A 54 7.25 7.64 7.91
C LEU A 54 6.23 8.64 7.32
N THR A 55 6.49 9.93 7.47
CA THR A 55 5.63 11.00 6.92
C THR A 55 5.61 10.98 5.39
N LEU A 56 6.76 10.79 4.74
CA LEU A 56 6.85 10.64 3.29
C LEU A 56 6.07 9.40 2.82
N LYS A 57 6.15 8.30 3.54
CA LYS A 57 5.42 7.07 3.23
C LYS A 57 3.89 7.26 3.36
N GLU A 58 3.43 7.91 4.44
CA GLU A 58 2.00 8.21 4.62
C GLU A 58 1.49 9.22 3.58
N GLN A 59 2.27 10.25 3.25
CA GLN A 59 1.93 11.19 2.19
C GLN A 59 1.85 10.51 0.82
N ALA A 60 2.77 9.61 0.51
CA ALA A 60 2.74 8.84 -0.73
C ALA A 60 1.48 7.97 -0.81
N HIS A 61 1.04 7.36 0.30
CA HIS A 61 -0.20 6.60 0.36
C HIS A 61 -1.45 7.50 0.23
N SER A 62 -1.49 8.63 0.93
CA SER A 62 -2.62 9.57 0.87
C SER A 62 -2.75 10.28 -0.49
N LEU A 63 -1.65 10.38 -1.25
CA LEU A 63 -1.63 10.97 -2.59
C LEU A 63 -2.01 9.97 -3.70
N ASN A 64 -2.05 8.67 -3.43
CA ASN A 64 -2.48 7.69 -4.42
C ASN A 64 -4.00 7.51 -4.39
N PRO A 65 -4.73 8.05 -5.38
CA PRO A 65 -6.20 8.00 -5.38
C PRO A 65 -6.75 6.57 -5.46
N TRP A 66 -6.00 5.61 -6.02
CA TRP A 66 -6.36 4.20 -5.99
C TRP A 66 -6.27 3.62 -4.58
N TYR A 67 -5.29 4.04 -3.78
CA TYR A 67 -5.17 3.60 -2.40
C TYR A 67 -6.38 4.06 -1.57
N SER A 68 -6.72 5.35 -1.63
CA SER A 68 -7.89 5.88 -0.94
C SER A 68 -9.18 5.18 -1.37
N TYR A 69 -9.35 4.95 -2.68
CA TYR A 69 -10.55 4.30 -3.20
C TYR A 69 -10.65 2.81 -2.84
N LEU A 70 -9.60 2.01 -3.10
CA LEU A 70 -9.64 0.55 -2.94
C LEU A 70 -9.33 0.08 -1.52
N ILE A 71 -8.48 0.81 -0.79
CA ILE A 71 -7.98 0.37 0.50
C ILE A 71 -8.71 1.05 1.66
N GLU A 72 -8.97 2.34 1.53
CA GLU A 72 -9.68 3.11 2.57
C GLU A 72 -11.18 3.17 2.35
N GLY A 73 -11.67 2.81 1.18
CA GLY A 73 -13.08 2.91 0.82
C GLY A 73 -13.59 4.35 0.67
N LYS A 74 -12.69 5.30 0.34
CA LYS A 74 -12.98 6.71 0.26
C LYS A 74 -12.94 7.24 -1.18
N GLY A 75 -13.78 8.23 -1.47
CA GLY A 75 -13.77 8.92 -2.75
C GLY A 75 -14.38 8.12 -3.90
N GLN A 76 -13.96 8.44 -5.10
CA GLN A 76 -14.40 7.80 -6.35
C GLN A 76 -13.22 7.14 -7.03
N ALA A 77 -13.51 6.20 -7.93
CA ALA A 77 -12.49 5.58 -8.77
C ALA A 77 -11.70 6.68 -9.51
N PRO A 78 -10.35 6.62 -9.46
CA PRO A 78 -9.48 7.67 -10.03
C PRO A 78 -9.67 7.89 -11.52
N GLN A 79 -10.14 6.87 -12.21
CA GLN A 79 -10.46 6.91 -13.63
C GLN A 79 -11.60 5.95 -13.95
N THR A 80 -12.26 6.17 -15.08
CA THR A 80 -13.27 5.24 -15.58
C THR A 80 -12.60 3.97 -16.07
N PHE A 81 -13.06 2.82 -15.59
CA PHE A 81 -12.61 1.52 -16.04
C PHE A 81 -13.83 0.65 -16.37
N LYS A 82 -13.66 -0.26 -17.34
CA LYS A 82 -14.69 -1.24 -17.64
C LYS A 82 -14.60 -2.44 -16.71
N LYS A 83 -13.38 -2.94 -16.54
CA LYS A 83 -13.08 -4.08 -15.68
C LYS A 83 -11.71 -3.89 -15.05
N ILE A 84 -11.59 -4.24 -13.77
CA ILE A 84 -10.31 -4.32 -13.08
C ILE A 84 -10.13 -5.71 -12.46
N GLN A 85 -8.88 -6.10 -12.28
CA GLN A 85 -8.48 -7.27 -11.51
C GLN A 85 -7.33 -6.87 -10.60
N LEU A 86 -7.34 -7.36 -9.38
CA LEU A 86 -6.27 -7.15 -8.43
C LEU A 86 -5.37 -8.38 -8.38
N VAL A 87 -4.07 -8.18 -8.35
CA VAL A 87 -3.07 -9.21 -8.10
C VAL A 87 -2.43 -8.91 -6.76
N TYR A 88 -2.66 -9.78 -5.81
CA TYR A 88 -2.11 -9.65 -4.46
C TYR A 88 -0.82 -10.43 -4.37
N CYS A 89 0.25 -9.79 -3.95
CA CYS A 89 1.58 -10.37 -3.80
C CYS A 89 2.05 -10.21 -2.36
N HIS A 90 2.47 -11.32 -1.75
CA HIS A 90 3.18 -11.33 -0.47
C HIS A 90 4.62 -11.77 -0.70
N LEU A 91 5.58 -11.00 -0.21
CA LEU A 91 7.00 -11.30 -0.24
C LEU A 91 7.39 -12.02 1.06
N SER A 92 7.50 -13.35 1.04
CA SER A 92 7.93 -14.12 2.22
C SER A 92 9.42 -13.92 2.50
N TYR A 93 10.21 -13.70 1.45
CA TYR A 93 11.62 -13.41 1.50
C TYR A 93 11.99 -12.47 0.37
N PHE A 94 12.84 -11.47 0.64
CA PHE A 94 13.40 -10.57 -0.38
C PHE A 94 14.63 -9.83 0.15
N GLN A 95 15.47 -9.39 -0.78
CA GLN A 95 16.56 -8.46 -0.52
C GLN A 95 16.09 -7.05 -0.82
N GLN A 96 16.27 -6.13 0.12
CA GLN A 96 15.74 -4.76 0.03
C GLN A 96 16.25 -4.01 -1.22
N GLU A 97 17.48 -4.28 -1.64
CA GLU A 97 18.11 -3.71 -2.82
C GLU A 97 17.41 -4.11 -4.13
N ASN A 98 16.80 -5.28 -4.19
CA ASN A 98 16.13 -5.80 -5.38
C ASN A 98 14.66 -5.39 -5.46
N LEU A 99 14.09 -4.83 -4.41
CA LEU A 99 12.66 -4.55 -4.32
C LEU A 99 12.18 -3.58 -5.40
N ALA A 100 12.91 -2.49 -5.63
CA ALA A 100 12.55 -1.49 -6.63
C ALA A 100 12.57 -2.08 -8.05
N SER A 101 13.63 -2.81 -8.39
CA SER A 101 13.78 -3.47 -9.69
C SER A 101 12.72 -4.56 -9.92
N TRP A 102 12.38 -5.32 -8.87
CA TRP A 102 11.28 -6.27 -8.92
C TRP A 102 9.93 -5.59 -9.20
N LEU A 103 9.61 -4.50 -8.51
CA LEU A 103 8.37 -3.76 -8.73
C LEU A 103 8.27 -3.22 -10.15
N GLU A 104 9.34 -2.66 -10.69
CA GLU A 104 9.41 -2.16 -12.06
C GLU A 104 9.22 -3.29 -13.08
N MET A 105 9.87 -4.41 -12.87
CA MET A 105 9.73 -5.59 -13.72
C MET A 105 8.29 -6.12 -13.70
N MET A 106 7.67 -6.26 -12.51
CA MET A 106 6.28 -6.70 -12.39
C MET A 106 5.30 -5.76 -13.07
N GLN A 107 5.52 -4.45 -13.02
CA GLN A 107 4.71 -3.48 -13.77
C GLN A 107 4.87 -3.66 -15.29
N THR A 108 6.07 -4.01 -15.74
CA THR A 108 6.34 -4.26 -17.16
C THR A 108 5.69 -5.56 -17.65
N LEU A 109 5.64 -6.59 -16.80
CA LEU A 109 4.93 -7.85 -17.11
C LEU A 109 3.42 -7.65 -17.29
N PHE A 110 2.85 -6.65 -16.63
CA PHE A 110 1.44 -6.33 -16.72
C PHE A 110 1.23 -5.01 -17.48
N PRO A 111 1.14 -5.03 -18.82
CA PRO A 111 1.08 -3.82 -19.64
C PRO A 111 -0.13 -2.92 -19.32
N ASN A 112 -1.17 -3.48 -18.70
CA ASN A 112 -2.37 -2.76 -18.27
C ASN A 112 -2.36 -2.43 -16.77
N CYS A 113 -1.18 -2.47 -16.12
CA CYS A 113 -1.03 -2.08 -14.72
C CYS A 113 -1.25 -0.58 -14.56
N GLN A 114 -2.25 -0.22 -13.77
CA GLN A 114 -2.58 1.18 -13.49
C GLN A 114 -1.75 1.74 -12.35
N THR A 115 -1.50 0.93 -11.34
CA THR A 115 -0.70 1.29 -10.17
C THR A 115 -0.34 0.06 -9.35
N VAL A 116 0.66 0.21 -8.50
CA VAL A 116 1.01 -0.75 -7.46
C VAL A 116 0.81 -0.09 -6.11
N LEU A 117 0.08 -0.75 -5.24
CA LEU A 117 -0.22 -0.30 -3.88
C LEU A 117 0.55 -1.16 -2.88
N GLN A 118 1.34 -0.55 -2.02
CA GLN A 118 1.90 -1.23 -0.86
C GLN A 118 0.86 -1.19 0.27
N VAL A 119 0.31 -2.34 0.63
CA VAL A 119 -0.76 -2.46 1.64
C VAL A 119 -0.27 -3.05 2.97
N GLY A 120 0.98 -3.43 3.04
CA GLY A 120 1.69 -3.94 4.20
C GLY A 120 3.20 -3.85 4.01
N ALA A 121 3.98 -4.26 5.00
CA ALA A 121 5.45 -4.23 4.91
C ALA A 121 5.98 -5.10 3.75
N GLN A 122 5.31 -6.21 3.49
CA GLN A 122 5.66 -7.22 2.48
C GLN A 122 4.50 -7.50 1.51
N ASP A 123 3.42 -6.72 1.59
CA ASP A 123 2.19 -6.95 0.85
C ASP A 123 1.99 -5.87 -0.21
N TYR A 124 1.82 -6.29 -1.45
CA TYR A 124 1.63 -5.44 -2.61
C TYR A 124 0.38 -5.83 -3.38
N VAL A 125 -0.30 -4.85 -3.94
CA VAL A 125 -1.48 -5.05 -4.79
C VAL A 125 -1.27 -4.35 -6.11
N PHE A 126 -1.25 -5.12 -7.19
CA PHE A 126 -1.23 -4.58 -8.55
C PHE A 126 -2.65 -4.40 -9.03
N VAL A 127 -2.99 -3.19 -9.46
CA VAL A 127 -4.30 -2.85 -10.00
C VAL A 127 -4.23 -2.93 -11.52
N LEU A 128 -4.86 -3.94 -12.10
CA LEU A 128 -4.81 -4.20 -13.53
C LEU A 128 -6.13 -3.87 -14.19
N GLN A 129 -6.10 -3.08 -15.27
CA GLN A 129 -7.25 -2.95 -16.14
C GLN A 129 -7.35 -4.18 -17.04
N GLN A 130 -8.46 -4.89 -16.96
CA GLN A 130 -8.65 -6.10 -17.77
C GLN A 130 -9.14 -5.79 -19.18
N ASP A 131 -8.49 -6.39 -20.15
CA ASP A 131 -8.93 -6.49 -21.52
C ASP A 131 -9.31 -7.95 -21.87
N ARG A 132 -9.74 -8.17 -23.10
CA ARG A 132 -10.15 -9.51 -23.57
C ARG A 132 -8.98 -10.43 -23.93
N TYR A 133 -7.78 -9.89 -24.02
CA TYR A 133 -6.62 -10.57 -24.64
C TYR A 133 -5.57 -10.97 -23.63
N THR A 134 -5.50 -10.30 -22.48
CA THR A 134 -4.44 -10.51 -21.50
C THR A 134 -4.89 -11.51 -20.43
N SER A 135 -4.25 -12.66 -20.36
CA SER A 135 -4.44 -13.63 -19.27
C SER A 135 -3.35 -13.43 -18.22
N VAL A 136 -3.70 -12.75 -17.12
CA VAL A 136 -2.80 -12.55 -15.97
C VAL A 136 -2.29 -13.89 -15.43
N ARG A 137 -3.16 -14.90 -15.39
CA ARG A 137 -2.79 -16.25 -14.91
C ARG A 137 -1.71 -16.89 -15.78
N ALA A 138 -1.84 -16.78 -17.11
CA ALA A 138 -0.82 -17.34 -18.04
C ALA A 138 0.52 -16.63 -17.85
N ILE A 139 0.53 -15.28 -17.81
CA ILE A 139 1.75 -14.50 -17.57
C ILE A 139 2.45 -14.97 -16.30
N LEU A 140 1.72 -15.08 -15.18
CA LEU A 140 2.31 -15.50 -13.91
C LEU A 140 2.82 -16.93 -13.94
N SER A 141 2.07 -17.86 -14.54
CA SER A 141 2.51 -19.26 -14.66
C SER A 141 3.82 -19.41 -15.40
N ASP A 142 4.03 -18.57 -16.43
CA ASP A 142 5.19 -18.68 -17.29
C ASP A 142 6.42 -17.94 -16.73
N THR A 143 6.22 -17.00 -15.79
CA THR A 143 7.30 -16.09 -15.39
C THR A 143 7.68 -16.15 -13.92
N ILE A 144 6.81 -16.67 -13.03
CA ILE A 144 7.01 -16.54 -11.57
C ILE A 144 8.31 -17.19 -11.08
N GLU A 145 8.66 -18.37 -11.57
CA GLU A 145 9.88 -19.07 -11.16
C GLU A 145 11.14 -18.31 -11.56
N ALA A 146 11.15 -17.76 -12.78
CA ALA A 146 12.25 -16.93 -13.26
C ALA A 146 12.38 -15.64 -12.43
N VAL A 147 11.26 -15.01 -12.10
CA VAL A 147 11.21 -13.82 -11.27
C VAL A 147 11.77 -14.09 -9.87
N GLU A 148 11.35 -15.18 -9.23
CA GLU A 148 11.86 -15.55 -7.91
C GLU A 148 13.36 -15.81 -7.93
N TYR A 149 13.85 -16.45 -8.97
CA TYR A 149 15.27 -16.75 -9.16
C TYR A 149 16.11 -15.49 -9.42
N ASP A 150 15.68 -14.67 -10.39
CA ASP A 150 16.44 -13.49 -10.85
C ASP A 150 16.54 -12.40 -9.77
N PHE A 151 15.50 -12.24 -8.95
CA PHE A 151 15.46 -11.24 -7.89
C PHE A 151 15.78 -11.79 -6.50
N GLY A 152 16.04 -13.08 -6.37
CA GLY A 152 16.37 -13.71 -5.08
C GLY A 152 15.25 -13.50 -4.04
N LEU A 153 14.00 -13.70 -4.43
CA LEU A 153 12.83 -13.48 -3.58
C LEU A 153 11.90 -14.72 -3.57
N ARG A 154 10.91 -14.68 -2.69
CA ARG A 154 9.84 -15.70 -2.62
C ARG A 154 8.50 -14.99 -2.59
N LEU A 155 7.63 -15.38 -3.52
CA LEU A 155 6.32 -14.79 -3.74
C LEU A 155 5.20 -15.77 -3.38
N SER A 156 4.17 -15.25 -2.72
CA SER A 156 2.85 -15.85 -2.67
C SER A 156 1.88 -14.93 -3.41
N ILE A 157 1.23 -15.43 -4.44
CA ILE A 157 0.36 -14.63 -5.30
C ILE A 157 -1.08 -15.16 -5.25
N MET A 158 -2.01 -14.25 -5.04
CA MET A 158 -3.44 -14.50 -5.17
C MET A 158 -4.02 -13.61 -6.28
N LEU A 159 -4.72 -14.24 -7.20
CA LEU A 159 -5.48 -13.51 -8.22
C LEU A 159 -6.87 -13.20 -7.68
N GLY A 160 -7.18 -11.91 -7.61
CA GLY A 160 -8.53 -11.44 -7.33
C GLY A 160 -9.50 -11.71 -8.48
N GLN A 161 -10.77 -11.50 -8.21
CA GLN A 161 -11.81 -11.61 -9.23
C GLN A 161 -11.74 -10.43 -10.20
N ILE A 162 -12.36 -10.60 -11.36
CA ILE A 162 -12.52 -9.51 -12.34
C ILE A 162 -13.78 -8.73 -11.96
N TRP A 163 -13.59 -7.50 -11.49
CA TRP A 163 -14.66 -6.60 -11.10
C TRP A 163 -15.03 -5.65 -12.24
N SER A 164 -16.33 -5.42 -12.41
CA SER A 164 -16.85 -4.39 -13.32
C SER A 164 -17.51 -3.26 -12.53
N GLN A 165 -17.46 -2.05 -13.04
CA GLN A 165 -18.03 -0.86 -12.39
C GLN A 165 -19.58 -0.86 -12.38
N THR A 166 -20.22 -1.86 -12.95
CA THR A 166 -21.67 -1.97 -13.12
C THR A 166 -22.32 -2.70 -11.93
N GLY A 167 -22.34 -2.10 -10.74
CA GLY A 167 -22.99 -2.72 -9.58
C GLY A 167 -23.47 -1.70 -8.55
N TYR A 168 -24.50 -2.07 -7.77
CA TYR A 168 -25.04 -1.24 -6.68
C TYR A 168 -24.15 -1.26 -5.42
N GLN A 169 -23.25 -2.23 -5.28
CA GLN A 169 -22.29 -2.26 -4.17
C GLN A 169 -21.03 -1.48 -4.51
N PRO A 170 -20.51 -0.67 -3.57
CA PRO A 170 -19.21 -0.06 -3.74
C PRO A 170 -18.14 -1.13 -3.98
N LEU A 171 -17.33 -0.93 -4.99
CA LEU A 171 -16.24 -1.86 -5.34
C LEU A 171 -15.25 -2.04 -4.17
N SER A 172 -15.08 -1.00 -3.35
CA SER A 172 -14.27 -1.04 -2.14
C SER A 172 -14.69 -2.13 -1.15
N ASP A 173 -15.99 -2.35 -0.97
CA ASP A 173 -16.50 -3.37 -0.03
C ASP A 173 -16.21 -4.78 -0.54
N LEU A 174 -16.36 -5.00 -1.84
CA LEU A 174 -16.06 -6.29 -2.48
C LEU A 174 -14.55 -6.59 -2.42
N ILE A 175 -13.72 -5.59 -2.69
CA ILE A 175 -12.27 -5.70 -2.62
C ILE A 175 -11.79 -5.88 -1.18
N GLN A 176 -12.49 -5.33 -0.18
CA GLN A 176 -12.19 -5.57 1.22
C GLN A 176 -12.26 -7.07 1.56
N ALA A 177 -13.29 -7.77 1.10
CA ALA A 177 -13.43 -9.21 1.31
C ALA A 177 -12.28 -10.01 0.66
N GLU A 178 -11.86 -9.65 -0.55
CA GLU A 178 -10.67 -10.24 -1.20
C GLU A 178 -9.39 -10.00 -0.39
N ARG A 179 -9.18 -8.79 0.10
CA ARG A 179 -8.02 -8.45 0.92
C ARG A 179 -7.96 -9.24 2.22
N ASP A 180 -9.10 -9.40 2.86
CA ASP A 180 -9.18 -10.16 4.11
C ASP A 180 -8.90 -11.65 3.87
N LEU A 181 -9.35 -12.18 2.74
CA LEU A 181 -8.98 -13.52 2.30
C LEU A 181 -7.48 -13.64 2.05
N PHE A 182 -6.88 -12.68 1.34
CA PHE A 182 -5.43 -12.66 1.08
C PHE A 182 -4.63 -12.64 2.37
N LYS A 183 -4.97 -11.79 3.34
CA LYS A 183 -4.27 -11.70 4.64
C LYS A 183 -4.29 -13.01 5.44
N THR A 184 -5.26 -13.86 5.22
CA THR A 184 -5.37 -15.14 5.91
C THR A 184 -4.77 -16.29 5.12
N TRP A 185 -4.80 -16.22 3.80
CA TRP A 185 -4.41 -17.30 2.91
C TRP A 185 -2.91 -17.65 2.97
N TRP A 186 -2.03 -16.68 2.94
CA TRP A 186 -0.57 -16.95 2.95
C TRP A 186 -0.01 -17.29 4.35
N ARG A 187 -0.83 -17.17 5.39
CA ARG A 187 -0.46 -17.56 6.76
C ARG A 187 -0.70 -19.04 7.06
N GLN A 188 -1.35 -19.75 6.16
CA GLN A 188 -1.58 -21.20 6.26
C GLN A 188 -0.39 -21.98 5.68
#